data_65841c7a325805415b9e8d57534caeb5
#
_entry.id   65841c7a325805415b9e8d57534caeb5
#
_cell.length_a   1.000
_cell.length_b   1.000
_cell.length_c   1.000
_cell.angle_alpha   90.00
_cell.angle_beta   90.00
_cell.angle_gamma   90.00
#
_symmetry.space_group_name_H-M   'P 1'
#
loop_
_entity.id
_entity.type
_entity.pdbx_description
1 polymer ?
#
loop_
_entity_poly.entity_id
_entity_poly.type
_entity_poly.pdbx_seq_one_letter_code
_entity_poly.pdbx_strand_id
1 'polypeptide(L)'
;MSEKVTIKVERKELHLPTIALRGLVVFPNNLVHFEVGREKSIAAVEWAMANNSNVFLVAQKEMETSEPTQQDLYTYGVVAEVKQVLRVSDELVKVLVEGKYRAKLTELDTTGDFLLSAVRSAPVRAAKPEEAVETEALLRALKTGFDEYLGMNPRLAKDVVFTIVSSDDPMFLTEYMPANLLFRYEDKQAVMNENTLNGRLQRLVEMLRRECQVMKIEKEIAEKVNESMDKNQRDYYLHEQLHI
;
A
#
# COMPACT_ATOMS: atom_id res chain seq x y z
N MET A 1 -23.77 41.49 12.28
CA MET A 1 -22.97 41.02 11.15
C MET A 1 -21.68 40.46 11.73
N SER A 2 -21.58 39.15 11.81
CA SER A 2 -20.39 38.47 12.39
C SER A 2 -19.48 38.06 11.24
N GLU A 3 -18.33 38.77 11.14
CA GLU A 3 -17.29 38.40 10.17
C GLU A 3 -16.73 37.02 10.54
N LYS A 4 -16.94 36.06 9.66
CA LYS A 4 -16.27 34.77 9.72
C LYS A 4 -14.78 35.00 9.39
N VAL A 5 -13.94 35.05 10.39
CA VAL A 5 -12.49 35.01 10.21
C VAL A 5 -12.14 33.63 9.66
N THR A 6 -11.91 33.56 8.35
CA THR A 6 -11.40 32.35 7.71
C THR A 6 -9.90 32.31 7.93
N ILE A 7 -9.45 31.58 8.94
CA ILE A 7 -8.01 31.32 9.15
C ILE A 7 -7.57 30.40 8.01
N LYS A 8 -6.91 30.94 6.99
CA LYS A 8 -6.13 30.17 6.03
C LYS A 8 -4.94 29.59 6.77
N VAL A 9 -5.02 28.34 7.19
CA VAL A 9 -3.84 27.58 7.63
C VAL A 9 -3.00 27.38 6.37
N GLU A 10 -1.96 28.19 6.19
CA GLU A 10 -0.91 27.93 5.21
C GLU A 10 -0.27 26.59 5.57
N ARG A 11 -0.58 25.55 4.81
CA ARG A 11 0.05 24.24 4.95
C ARG A 11 1.50 24.41 4.54
N LYS A 12 2.39 24.41 5.54
CA LYS A 12 3.83 24.57 5.33
C LYS A 12 4.33 23.49 4.35
N GLU A 13 4.99 23.92 3.29
CA GLU A 13 5.69 23.06 2.37
C GLU A 13 7.01 22.61 2.99
N LEU A 14 7.27 21.32 2.93
CA LEU A 14 8.50 20.71 3.44
C LEU A 14 9.31 20.19 2.28
N HIS A 15 10.64 20.33 2.36
CA HIS A 15 11.57 19.75 1.42
C HIS A 15 12.23 18.54 2.07
N LEU A 16 12.02 17.35 1.51
CA LEU A 16 12.45 16.09 2.11
C LEU A 16 13.21 15.22 1.10
N PRO A 17 14.29 14.56 1.56
CA PRO A 17 14.90 13.49 0.78
C PRO A 17 13.85 12.45 0.42
N THR A 18 13.87 11.99 -0.82
CA THR A 18 12.79 11.18 -1.39
C THR A 18 13.29 9.83 -1.87
N ILE A 19 12.53 8.80 -1.54
CA ILE A 19 12.76 7.45 -2.02
C ILE A 19 11.59 7.07 -2.93
N ALA A 20 11.89 6.86 -4.20
CA ALA A 20 10.92 6.35 -5.18
C ALA A 20 10.83 4.82 -5.04
N LEU A 21 9.71 4.33 -4.54
CA LEU A 21 9.47 2.91 -4.24
C LEU A 21 9.00 2.16 -5.48
N ARG A 22 9.50 0.93 -5.67
CA ARG A 22 9.10 0.02 -6.75
C ARG A 22 8.20 -1.06 -6.20
N GLY A 23 6.95 -1.12 -6.67
CA GLY A 23 6.00 -2.16 -6.28
C GLY A 23 5.62 -2.16 -4.80
N LEU A 24 5.84 -1.05 -4.09
CA LEU A 24 5.57 -0.90 -2.67
C LEU A 24 4.86 0.43 -2.39
N VAL A 25 3.83 0.39 -1.58
CA VAL A 25 3.15 1.58 -1.03
C VAL A 25 3.21 1.50 0.50
N VAL A 26 3.72 2.55 1.12
CA VAL A 26 3.77 2.67 2.58
C VAL A 26 2.60 3.51 3.06
N PHE A 27 1.95 3.07 4.14
CA PHE A 27 0.84 3.80 4.77
C PHE A 27 1.29 4.44 6.09
N PRO A 28 0.60 5.50 6.55
CA PRO A 28 0.81 6.05 7.88
C PRO A 28 0.64 4.99 8.98
N ASN A 29 1.28 5.22 10.13
CA ASN A 29 1.22 4.37 11.32
C ASN A 29 1.65 2.90 11.10
N ASN A 30 2.38 2.63 10.02
CA ASN A 30 2.91 1.31 9.72
C ASN A 30 4.44 1.32 9.75
N LEU A 31 4.98 0.25 10.33
CA LEU A 31 6.40 -0.04 10.35
C LEU A 31 6.72 -1.00 9.20
N VAL A 32 7.57 -0.57 8.29
CA VAL A 32 7.88 -1.32 7.07
C VAL A 32 9.38 -1.39 6.87
N HIS A 33 9.88 -2.57 6.48
CA HIS A 33 11.26 -2.74 6.03
C HIS A 33 11.30 -3.05 4.53
N PHE A 34 12.28 -2.48 3.86
CA PHE A 34 12.52 -2.72 2.44
C PHE A 34 13.99 -2.53 2.09
N GLU A 35 14.36 -2.97 0.90
CA GLU A 35 15.72 -2.86 0.38
C GLU A 35 15.85 -1.67 -0.56
N VAL A 36 16.97 -0.96 -0.45
CA VAL A 36 17.32 0.20 -1.25
C VAL A 36 18.63 -0.09 -1.96
N GLY A 37 18.61 -0.07 -3.29
CA GLY A 37 19.80 -0.39 -4.12
C GLY A 37 20.19 0.72 -5.10
N ARG A 38 19.37 1.78 -5.27
CA ARG A 38 19.74 2.90 -6.11
C ARG A 38 20.61 3.88 -5.32
N GLU A 39 21.70 4.34 -5.93
CA GLU A 39 22.67 5.26 -5.33
C GLU A 39 21.98 6.51 -4.74
N LYS A 40 21.12 7.19 -5.51
CA LYS A 40 20.34 8.35 -5.03
C LYS A 40 19.42 8.03 -3.85
N SER A 41 18.86 6.83 -3.82
CA SER A 41 17.99 6.42 -2.71
C SER A 41 18.78 6.06 -1.45
N ILE A 42 19.95 5.45 -1.60
CA ILE A 42 20.89 5.20 -0.49
C ILE A 42 21.35 6.54 0.10
N ALA A 43 21.78 7.48 -0.75
CA ALA A 43 22.18 8.81 -0.33
C ALA A 43 21.06 9.55 0.42
N ALA A 44 19.81 9.46 -0.03
CA ALA A 44 18.65 10.04 0.65
C ALA A 44 18.47 9.48 2.07
N VAL A 45 18.58 8.16 2.24
CA VAL A 45 18.47 7.49 3.54
C VAL A 45 19.60 7.88 4.48
N GLU A 46 20.83 7.85 3.99
CA GLU A 46 22.01 8.20 4.78
C GLU A 46 21.98 9.66 5.22
N TRP A 47 21.60 10.57 4.31
CA TRP A 47 21.45 11.97 4.64
C TRP A 47 20.36 12.19 5.71
N ALA A 48 19.21 11.52 5.57
CA ALA A 48 18.12 11.62 6.53
C ALA A 48 18.52 11.15 7.93
N MET A 49 19.23 10.02 8.02
CA MET A 49 19.75 9.51 9.29
C MET A 49 20.77 10.46 9.92
N ALA A 50 21.71 10.98 9.14
CA ALA A 50 22.75 11.90 9.63
C ALA A 50 22.18 13.24 10.13
N ASN A 51 21.07 13.69 9.56
CA ASN A 51 20.42 14.98 9.90
C ASN A 51 19.18 14.81 10.78
N ASN A 52 18.87 13.60 11.26
CA ASN A 52 17.67 13.30 12.03
C ASN A 52 16.40 13.83 11.32
N SER A 53 16.34 13.64 10.01
CA SER A 53 15.27 14.13 9.13
C SER A 53 14.32 13.01 8.75
N ASN A 54 13.09 13.36 8.43
CA ASN A 54 12.17 12.46 7.75
C ASN A 54 12.53 12.31 6.27
N VAL A 55 12.00 11.26 5.66
CA VAL A 55 12.05 11.02 4.21
C VAL A 55 10.63 11.07 3.64
N PHE A 56 10.52 11.36 2.35
CA PHE A 56 9.26 11.19 1.63
C PHE A 56 9.32 9.89 0.81
N LEU A 57 8.35 9.01 1.06
CA LEU A 57 8.21 7.74 0.39
C LEU A 57 7.06 7.81 -0.60
N VAL A 58 7.32 7.57 -1.86
CA VAL A 58 6.32 7.66 -2.93
C VAL A 58 6.53 6.53 -3.94
N ALA A 59 5.46 5.86 -4.36
CA ALA A 59 5.54 4.78 -5.32
C ALA A 59 5.76 5.31 -6.74
N GLN A 60 6.52 4.54 -7.54
CA GLN A 60 6.63 4.72 -8.98
C GLN A 60 5.41 4.13 -9.67
N LYS A 61 5.01 4.71 -10.80
CA LYS A 61 3.96 4.17 -11.67
C LYS A 61 4.43 2.93 -12.39
N GLU A 62 5.68 2.97 -12.91
CA GLU A 62 6.31 1.85 -13.61
C GLU A 62 7.55 1.40 -12.83
N MET A 63 7.64 0.10 -12.55
CA MET A 63 8.74 -0.47 -11.74
C MET A 63 10.08 -0.44 -12.47
N GLU A 64 10.07 -0.49 -13.79
CA GLU A 64 11.26 -0.58 -14.64
C GLU A 64 11.99 0.77 -14.78
N THR A 65 11.34 1.89 -14.47
CA THR A 65 11.97 3.21 -14.56
C THR A 65 13.14 3.33 -13.59
N SER A 66 14.35 3.46 -14.12
CA SER A 66 15.58 3.53 -13.31
C SER A 66 15.79 4.91 -12.70
N GLU A 67 15.56 5.98 -13.45
CA GLU A 67 15.69 7.37 -13.02
C GLU A 67 14.33 8.08 -13.12
N PRO A 68 13.49 7.98 -12.08
CA PRO A 68 12.15 8.54 -12.14
C PRO A 68 12.17 10.06 -12.08
N THR A 69 11.37 10.67 -12.94
CA THR A 69 10.99 12.08 -12.90
C THR A 69 9.69 12.25 -12.10
N GLN A 70 9.25 13.49 -11.90
CA GLN A 70 7.98 13.75 -11.21
C GLN A 70 6.78 13.09 -11.90
N GLN A 71 6.79 12.94 -13.22
CA GLN A 71 5.70 12.31 -13.98
C GLN A 71 5.62 10.79 -13.76
N ASP A 72 6.75 10.17 -13.41
CA ASP A 72 6.85 8.74 -13.16
C ASP A 72 6.42 8.35 -11.72
N LEU A 73 6.21 9.34 -10.85
CA LEU A 73 5.79 9.14 -9.47
C LEU A 73 4.28 9.39 -9.32
N TYR A 74 3.70 8.70 -8.33
CA TYR A 74 2.36 9.04 -7.88
C TYR A 74 2.35 10.37 -7.13
N THR A 75 1.18 11.00 -7.07
CA THR A 75 1.03 12.32 -6.43
C THR A 75 1.03 12.25 -4.91
N TYR A 76 0.53 11.15 -4.35
CA TYR A 76 0.43 10.96 -2.90
C TYR A 76 1.38 9.88 -2.43
N GLY A 77 2.08 10.18 -1.35
CA GLY A 77 2.97 9.30 -0.63
C GLY A 77 2.89 9.55 0.86
N VAL A 78 3.90 9.13 1.58
CA VAL A 78 3.97 9.21 3.05
C VAL A 78 5.28 9.84 3.48
N VAL A 79 5.18 10.79 4.39
CA VAL A 79 6.34 11.25 5.17
C VAL A 79 6.63 10.21 6.25
N ALA A 80 7.85 9.73 6.30
CA ALA A 80 8.26 8.63 7.17
C ALA A 80 9.54 8.97 7.92
N GLU A 81 9.68 8.39 9.09
CA GLU A 81 10.89 8.42 9.90
C GLU A 81 11.72 7.16 9.62
N VAL A 82 13.00 7.34 9.35
CA VAL A 82 13.93 6.23 9.22
C VAL A 82 14.35 5.77 10.62
N LYS A 83 13.96 4.54 11.00
CA LYS A 83 14.25 3.98 12.33
C LYS A 83 15.58 3.26 12.38
N GLN A 84 15.91 2.54 11.33
CA GLN A 84 17.11 1.74 11.26
C GLN A 84 17.60 1.61 9.82
N VAL A 85 18.91 1.61 9.66
CA VAL A 85 19.60 1.37 8.39
C VAL A 85 20.63 0.28 8.63
N LEU A 86 20.57 -0.78 7.82
CA LEU A 86 21.53 -1.87 7.82
C LEU A 86 22.17 -1.97 6.44
N ARG A 87 23.46 -1.65 6.35
CA ARG A 87 24.22 -1.83 5.11
C ARG A 87 24.54 -3.31 4.92
N VAL A 88 24.02 -3.89 3.85
CA VAL A 88 24.26 -5.30 3.47
C VAL A 88 25.47 -5.41 2.56
N SER A 89 25.65 -4.45 1.64
CA SER A 89 26.79 -4.29 0.75
C SER A 89 26.95 -2.82 0.37
N ASP A 90 27.93 -2.50 -0.47
CA ASP A 90 28.12 -1.14 -0.97
C ASP A 90 26.94 -0.66 -1.83
N GLU A 91 26.23 -1.60 -2.46
CA GLU A 91 25.11 -1.33 -3.37
C GLU A 91 23.73 -1.67 -2.79
N LEU A 92 23.65 -2.18 -1.55
CA LEU A 92 22.38 -2.63 -0.95
C LEU A 92 22.30 -2.27 0.52
N VAL A 93 21.22 -1.56 0.84
CA VAL A 93 20.87 -1.14 2.21
C VAL A 93 19.47 -1.63 2.56
N LYS A 94 19.32 -2.24 3.74
CA LYS A 94 18.00 -2.52 4.33
C LYS A 94 17.59 -1.39 5.24
N VAL A 95 16.38 -0.91 5.08
CA VAL A 95 15.85 0.24 5.80
C VAL A 95 14.58 -0.15 6.52
N LEU A 96 14.47 0.24 7.78
CA LEU A 96 13.24 0.17 8.57
C LEU A 96 12.70 1.58 8.71
N VAL A 97 11.46 1.80 8.28
CA VAL A 97 10.77 3.09 8.33
C VAL A 97 9.45 3.00 9.06
N GLU A 98 9.06 4.08 9.68
CA GLU A 98 7.71 4.27 10.23
C GLU A 98 7.01 5.39 9.48
N GLY A 99 5.90 5.07 8.82
CA GLY A 99 5.04 6.07 8.18
C GLY A 99 4.43 7.01 9.21
N LYS A 100 4.55 8.32 9.00
CA LYS A 100 4.01 9.32 9.93
C LYS A 100 2.68 9.88 9.45
N TYR A 101 2.64 10.44 8.26
CA TYR A 101 1.42 11.01 7.69
C TYR A 101 1.48 11.07 6.16
N ARG A 102 0.30 11.06 5.55
CA ARG A 102 0.12 11.22 4.11
C ARG A 102 0.47 12.62 3.66
N ALA A 103 1.19 12.71 2.55
CA ALA A 103 1.58 13.98 1.93
C ALA A 103 1.40 13.95 0.42
N LYS A 104 1.23 15.13 -0.16
CA LYS A 104 1.13 15.36 -1.60
C LYS A 104 2.45 15.91 -2.11
N LEU A 105 2.98 15.27 -3.16
CA LEU A 105 4.11 15.75 -3.93
C LEU A 105 3.70 17.01 -4.71
N THR A 106 4.43 18.10 -4.55
CA THR A 106 4.21 19.35 -5.31
C THR A 106 5.31 19.57 -6.34
N GLU A 107 6.55 19.29 -5.99
CA GLU A 107 7.71 19.45 -6.87
C GLU A 107 8.77 18.37 -6.55
N LEU A 108 9.49 17.92 -7.58
CA LEU A 108 10.61 16.99 -7.47
C LEU A 108 11.86 17.59 -8.11
N ASP A 109 12.91 17.76 -7.33
CA ASP A 109 14.25 18.08 -7.81
C ASP A 109 15.08 16.78 -7.92
N THR A 110 15.58 16.53 -9.14
CA THR A 110 16.40 15.35 -9.47
C THR A 110 17.88 15.68 -9.67
N THR A 111 18.27 16.94 -9.53
CA THR A 111 19.60 17.44 -9.90
C THR A 111 20.67 17.19 -8.86
N GLY A 112 20.29 16.98 -7.58
CA GLY A 112 21.22 16.75 -6.48
C GLY A 112 21.68 15.30 -6.36
N ASP A 113 22.45 15.03 -5.28
CA ASP A 113 22.96 13.72 -4.95
C ASP A 113 21.85 12.71 -4.63
N PHE A 114 20.67 13.20 -4.26
CA PHE A 114 19.47 12.41 -4.05
C PHE A 114 18.23 13.18 -4.56
N LEU A 115 17.11 12.47 -4.69
CA LEU A 115 15.83 13.09 -5.02
C LEU A 115 15.34 13.94 -3.84
N LEU A 116 15.01 15.20 -4.11
CA LEU A 116 14.47 16.13 -3.11
C LEU A 116 13.05 16.53 -3.52
N SER A 117 12.07 16.26 -2.67
CA SER A 117 10.67 16.63 -2.94
C SER A 117 10.21 17.78 -2.08
N ALA A 118 9.52 18.72 -2.71
CA ALA A 118 8.63 19.63 -2.01
C ALA A 118 7.29 18.92 -1.79
N VAL A 119 6.84 18.83 -0.54
CA VAL A 119 5.63 18.09 -0.15
C VAL A 119 4.77 18.91 0.80
N ARG A 120 3.45 18.69 0.72
CA ARG A 120 2.47 19.27 1.65
C ARG A 120 1.67 18.20 2.33
N SER A 121 1.43 18.34 3.63
CA SER A 121 0.53 17.44 4.36
C SER A 121 -0.84 17.37 3.68
N ALA A 122 -1.33 16.18 3.45
CA ALA A 122 -2.57 15.90 2.75
C ALA A 122 -3.45 14.89 3.53
N PRO A 123 -3.97 15.27 4.70
CA PRO A 123 -4.80 14.39 5.51
C PRO A 123 -6.07 13.99 4.74
N VAL A 124 -6.54 12.78 4.99
CA VAL A 124 -7.83 12.32 4.48
C VAL A 124 -8.96 13.04 5.19
N ARG A 125 -9.94 13.50 4.44
CA ARG A 125 -11.12 14.14 5.02
C ARG A 125 -11.98 13.09 5.72
N ALA A 126 -12.23 13.29 7.01
CA ALA A 126 -13.18 12.49 7.76
C ALA A 126 -14.61 12.62 7.18
N ALA A 127 -15.45 11.64 7.47
CA ALA A 127 -16.86 11.69 7.09
C ALA A 127 -17.55 12.87 7.78
N LYS A 128 -18.42 13.56 7.04
CA LYS A 128 -19.28 14.59 7.59
C LYS A 128 -20.48 13.95 8.31
N PRO A 129 -21.19 14.69 9.20
CA PRO A 129 -22.37 14.15 9.89
C PRO A 129 -23.44 13.59 8.93
N GLU A 130 -23.68 14.23 7.79
CA GLU A 130 -24.62 13.76 6.76
C GLU A 130 -24.16 12.48 6.04
N GLU A 131 -22.88 12.16 6.07
CA GLU A 131 -22.29 10.95 5.47
C GLU A 131 -22.23 9.76 6.46
N ALA A 132 -22.64 9.92 7.71
CA ALA A 132 -22.47 8.93 8.78
C ALA A 132 -23.15 7.58 8.47
N VAL A 133 -24.35 7.60 7.90
CA VAL A 133 -25.09 6.37 7.51
C VAL A 133 -24.37 5.63 6.38
N GLU A 134 -23.85 6.36 5.41
CA GLU A 134 -23.05 5.79 4.32
C GLU A 134 -21.76 5.18 4.86
N THR A 135 -21.06 5.89 5.75
CA THR A 135 -19.82 5.40 6.40
C THR A 135 -20.08 4.10 7.15
N GLU A 136 -21.19 4.03 7.91
CA GLU A 136 -21.57 2.81 8.63
C GLU A 136 -21.86 1.66 7.68
N ALA A 137 -22.60 1.91 6.59
CA ALA A 137 -22.90 0.90 5.59
C ALA A 137 -21.63 0.37 4.89
N LEU A 138 -20.71 1.28 4.55
CA LEU A 138 -19.42 0.91 3.96
C LEU A 138 -18.53 0.11 4.93
N LEU A 139 -18.52 0.49 6.20
CA LEU A 139 -17.77 -0.26 7.23
C LEU A 139 -18.31 -1.68 7.41
N ARG A 140 -19.63 -1.84 7.44
CA ARG A 140 -20.26 -3.17 7.48
C ARG A 140 -19.92 -4.01 6.24
N ALA A 141 -20.01 -3.40 5.06
CA ALA A 141 -19.63 -4.06 3.81
C ALA A 141 -18.14 -4.45 3.79
N LEU A 142 -17.27 -3.61 4.33
CA LEU A 142 -15.85 -3.89 4.48
C LEU A 142 -15.59 -5.11 5.38
N LYS A 143 -16.24 -5.15 6.55
CA LYS A 143 -16.12 -6.28 7.50
C LYS A 143 -16.64 -7.59 6.89
N THR A 144 -17.80 -7.55 6.22
CA THR A 144 -18.34 -8.72 5.52
C THR A 144 -17.40 -9.20 4.41
N GLY A 145 -16.86 -8.28 3.61
CA GLY A 145 -15.88 -8.61 2.57
C GLY A 145 -14.58 -9.18 3.15
N PHE A 146 -14.16 -8.70 4.31
CA PHE A 146 -12.98 -9.23 4.98
C PHE A 146 -13.22 -10.66 5.53
N ASP A 147 -14.39 -10.95 6.08
CA ASP A 147 -14.75 -12.31 6.54
C ASP A 147 -14.70 -13.31 5.38
N GLU A 148 -15.22 -12.92 4.21
CA GLU A 148 -15.15 -13.74 3.00
C GLU A 148 -13.70 -13.95 2.54
N TYR A 149 -12.90 -12.88 2.51
CA TYR A 149 -11.47 -12.92 2.16
C TYR A 149 -10.69 -13.83 3.13
N LEU A 150 -10.95 -13.72 4.43
CA LEU A 150 -10.32 -14.54 5.47
C LEU A 150 -10.63 -16.03 5.28
N GLY A 151 -11.87 -16.38 4.92
CA GLY A 151 -12.27 -17.75 4.63
C GLY A 151 -11.48 -18.40 3.48
N MET A 152 -10.99 -17.58 2.56
CA MET A 152 -10.15 -18.04 1.42
C MET A 152 -8.64 -17.98 1.71
N ASN A 153 -8.24 -17.22 2.75
CA ASN A 153 -6.84 -17.03 3.16
C ASN A 153 -6.57 -17.51 4.59
N PRO A 154 -6.65 -18.83 4.87
CA PRO A 154 -6.49 -19.35 6.22
C PRO A 154 -5.06 -19.16 6.79
N ARG A 155 -4.09 -18.77 5.97
CA ARG A 155 -2.70 -18.52 6.36
C ARG A 155 -2.42 -17.07 6.73
N LEU A 156 -3.42 -16.20 6.70
CA LEU A 156 -3.26 -14.81 7.13
C LEU A 156 -2.80 -14.76 8.60
N ALA A 157 -1.85 -13.88 8.90
CA ALA A 157 -1.29 -13.76 10.23
C ALA A 157 -2.37 -13.44 11.28
N LYS A 158 -2.39 -14.17 12.37
CA LYS A 158 -3.45 -14.09 13.41
C LYS A 158 -3.55 -12.72 14.06
N ASP A 159 -2.44 -12.05 14.25
CA ASP A 159 -2.36 -10.68 14.79
C ASP A 159 -2.99 -9.66 13.84
N VAL A 160 -2.78 -9.81 12.53
CA VAL A 160 -3.43 -8.98 11.50
C VAL A 160 -4.95 -9.20 11.53
N VAL A 161 -5.40 -10.46 11.55
CA VAL A 161 -6.83 -10.80 11.65
C VAL A 161 -7.45 -10.20 12.91
N PHE A 162 -6.82 -10.42 14.06
CA PHE A 162 -7.30 -9.90 15.33
C PHE A 162 -7.43 -8.38 15.33
N THR A 163 -6.44 -7.68 14.81
CA THR A 163 -6.42 -6.20 14.72
C THR A 163 -7.56 -5.68 13.85
N ILE A 164 -7.81 -6.31 12.69
CA ILE A 164 -8.89 -5.89 11.78
C ILE A 164 -10.27 -6.16 12.38
N VAL A 165 -10.46 -7.36 12.95
CA VAL A 165 -11.77 -7.75 13.51
C VAL A 165 -12.13 -6.94 14.76
N SER A 166 -11.14 -6.62 15.60
CA SER A 166 -11.36 -5.88 16.85
C SER A 166 -11.50 -4.36 16.68
N SER A 167 -11.16 -3.82 15.51
CA SER A 167 -11.26 -2.37 15.26
C SER A 167 -12.60 -1.99 14.67
N ASP A 168 -13.19 -0.91 15.20
CA ASP A 168 -14.36 -0.22 14.66
C ASP A 168 -14.03 1.18 14.14
N ASP A 169 -12.73 1.55 14.12
CA ASP A 169 -12.28 2.81 13.57
C ASP A 169 -12.08 2.69 12.04
N PRO A 170 -12.97 3.31 11.25
CA PRO A 170 -12.91 3.19 9.79
C PRO A 170 -11.67 3.87 9.20
N MET A 171 -11.18 4.96 9.81
CA MET A 171 -9.96 5.63 9.33
C MET A 171 -8.74 4.74 9.52
N PHE A 172 -8.59 4.15 10.70
CA PHE A 172 -7.53 3.19 10.98
C PHE A 172 -7.56 2.01 10.01
N LEU A 173 -8.73 1.41 9.78
CA LEU A 173 -8.87 0.26 8.86
C LEU A 173 -8.48 0.60 7.42
N THR A 174 -8.73 1.84 6.95
CA THR A 174 -8.33 2.26 5.60
C THR A 174 -6.83 2.44 5.41
N GLU A 175 -6.07 2.48 6.49
CA GLU A 175 -4.61 2.51 6.46
C GLU A 175 -4.00 1.13 6.78
N TYR A 176 -4.57 0.44 7.76
CA TYR A 176 -4.04 -0.83 8.24
C TYR A 176 -4.29 -1.98 7.26
N MET A 177 -5.49 -2.11 6.71
CA MET A 177 -5.83 -3.22 5.80
C MET A 177 -4.98 -3.22 4.53
N PRO A 178 -4.87 -2.13 3.76
CA PRO A 178 -4.04 -2.14 2.56
C PRO A 178 -2.55 -2.31 2.86
N ALA A 179 -2.08 -1.94 4.05
CA ALA A 179 -0.70 -2.16 4.46
C ALA A 179 -0.38 -3.64 4.72
N ASN A 180 -1.34 -4.40 5.27
CA ASN A 180 -1.11 -5.75 5.81
C ASN A 180 -1.76 -6.87 4.99
N LEU A 181 -2.67 -6.57 4.05
CA LEU A 181 -3.27 -7.56 3.16
C LEU A 181 -2.52 -7.65 1.83
N LEU A 182 -2.64 -8.83 1.19
CA LEU A 182 -1.96 -9.11 -0.08
C LEU A 182 -2.73 -8.53 -1.27
N PHE A 183 -2.67 -7.21 -1.42
CA PHE A 183 -3.19 -6.51 -2.59
C PHE A 183 -2.06 -6.10 -3.52
N ARG A 184 -2.39 -5.87 -4.78
CA ARG A 184 -1.47 -5.28 -5.76
C ARG A 184 -1.11 -3.86 -5.34
N TYR A 185 0.13 -3.42 -5.63
CA TYR A 185 0.58 -2.08 -5.21
C TYR A 185 -0.22 -0.95 -5.87
N GLU A 186 -0.71 -1.16 -7.10
CA GLU A 186 -1.57 -0.19 -7.80
C GLU A 186 -2.90 -0.01 -7.08
N ASP A 187 -3.48 -1.09 -6.55
CA ASP A 187 -4.72 -1.05 -5.78
C ASP A 187 -4.49 -0.36 -4.42
N LYS A 188 -3.38 -0.65 -3.75
CA LYS A 188 -2.96 0.07 -2.53
C LYS A 188 -2.79 1.55 -2.79
N GLN A 189 -2.15 1.93 -3.91
CA GLN A 189 -2.00 3.31 -4.30
C GLN A 189 -3.34 3.98 -4.64
N ALA A 190 -4.30 3.25 -5.20
CA ALA A 190 -5.65 3.76 -5.44
C ALA A 190 -6.34 4.18 -4.12
N VAL A 191 -6.18 3.39 -3.04
CA VAL A 191 -6.63 3.78 -1.69
C VAL A 191 -5.87 5.00 -1.18
N MET A 192 -4.54 5.05 -1.38
CA MET A 192 -3.70 6.20 -0.99
C MET A 192 -4.14 7.49 -1.69
N ASN A 193 -4.57 7.41 -2.94
CA ASN A 193 -5.00 8.56 -3.73
C ASN A 193 -6.35 9.14 -3.28
N GLU A 194 -7.22 8.35 -2.64
CA GLU A 194 -8.52 8.83 -2.17
C GLU A 194 -8.37 9.88 -1.07
N ASN A 195 -9.11 10.97 -1.22
CA ASN A 195 -9.04 12.13 -0.34
C ASN A 195 -10.11 12.13 0.76
N THR A 196 -11.05 11.19 0.71
CA THR A 196 -12.16 11.07 1.67
C THR A 196 -12.20 9.70 2.31
N LEU A 197 -12.68 9.64 3.55
CA LEU A 197 -12.84 8.37 4.27
C LEU A 197 -13.78 7.41 3.50
N ASN A 198 -14.94 7.88 3.06
CA ASN A 198 -15.89 7.05 2.34
C ASN A 198 -15.33 6.55 1.00
N GLY A 199 -14.57 7.40 0.28
CA GLY A 199 -13.87 6.98 -0.93
C GLY A 199 -12.86 5.85 -0.67
N ARG A 200 -12.08 5.93 0.41
CA ARG A 200 -11.17 4.87 0.82
C ARG A 200 -11.88 3.57 1.19
N LEU A 201 -12.95 3.67 1.99
CA LEU A 201 -13.77 2.50 2.36
C LEU A 201 -14.36 1.83 1.13
N GLN A 202 -14.91 2.60 0.19
CA GLN A 202 -15.46 2.09 -1.05
C GLN A 202 -14.40 1.34 -1.87
N ARG A 203 -13.20 1.92 -2.03
CA ARG A 203 -12.09 1.27 -2.71
C ARG A 203 -11.70 -0.06 -2.07
N LEU A 204 -11.61 -0.11 -0.75
CA LEU A 204 -11.28 -1.35 -0.04
C LEU A 204 -12.36 -2.42 -0.22
N VAL A 205 -13.64 -2.06 -0.17
CA VAL A 205 -14.75 -2.98 -0.44
C VAL A 205 -14.66 -3.54 -1.86
N GLU A 206 -14.41 -2.69 -2.86
CA GLU A 206 -14.22 -3.10 -4.26
C GLU A 206 -13.02 -4.05 -4.41
N MET A 207 -11.89 -3.73 -3.78
CA MET A 207 -10.68 -4.56 -3.80
C MET A 207 -10.91 -5.93 -3.19
N LEU A 208 -11.51 -6.01 -2.00
CA LEU A 208 -11.81 -7.28 -1.35
C LEU A 208 -12.74 -8.15 -2.21
N ARG A 209 -13.79 -7.56 -2.79
CA ARG A 209 -14.69 -8.30 -3.68
C ARG A 209 -13.95 -8.87 -4.88
N ARG A 210 -13.11 -8.06 -5.50
CA ARG A 210 -12.33 -8.48 -6.66
C ARG A 210 -11.37 -9.62 -6.30
N GLU A 211 -10.63 -9.49 -5.19
CA GLU A 211 -9.72 -10.54 -4.72
C GLU A 211 -10.47 -11.84 -4.40
N CYS A 212 -11.62 -11.76 -3.74
CA CYS A 212 -12.45 -12.94 -3.49
C CYS A 212 -12.92 -13.61 -4.79
N GLN A 213 -13.30 -12.84 -5.80
CA GLN A 213 -13.68 -13.38 -7.11
C GLN A 213 -12.50 -14.05 -7.81
N VAL A 214 -11.32 -13.42 -7.81
CA VAL A 214 -10.09 -13.99 -8.40
C VAL A 214 -9.76 -15.32 -7.73
N MET A 215 -9.72 -15.35 -6.39
CA MET A 215 -9.40 -16.57 -5.63
C MET A 215 -10.41 -17.71 -5.88
N LYS A 216 -11.70 -17.40 -6.04
CA LYS A 216 -12.71 -18.40 -6.42
C LYS A 216 -12.41 -19.02 -7.78
N ILE A 217 -12.11 -18.19 -8.78
CA ILE A 217 -11.76 -18.63 -10.12
C ILE A 217 -10.45 -19.44 -10.12
N GLU A 218 -9.44 -18.99 -9.40
CA GLU A 218 -8.16 -19.71 -9.25
C GLU A 218 -8.38 -21.12 -8.66
N LYS A 219 -9.23 -21.23 -7.65
CA LYS A 219 -9.61 -22.52 -7.06
C LYS A 219 -10.31 -23.44 -8.07
N GLU A 220 -11.28 -22.93 -8.81
CA GLU A 220 -11.98 -23.68 -9.86
C GLU A 220 -11.03 -24.15 -10.98
N ILE A 221 -10.08 -23.28 -11.38
CA ILE A 221 -9.05 -23.64 -12.36
C ILE A 221 -8.16 -24.76 -11.82
N ALA A 222 -7.69 -24.64 -10.57
CA ALA A 222 -6.85 -25.65 -9.93
C ALA A 222 -7.56 -27.01 -9.82
N GLU A 223 -8.84 -27.02 -9.46
CA GLU A 223 -9.67 -28.23 -9.42
C GLU A 223 -9.77 -28.91 -10.81
N LYS A 224 -10.08 -28.13 -11.86
CA LYS A 224 -10.18 -28.64 -13.24
C LYS A 224 -8.84 -29.16 -13.76
N VAL A 225 -7.73 -28.51 -13.44
CA VAL A 225 -6.38 -28.97 -13.81
C VAL A 225 -6.07 -30.29 -13.13
N ASN A 226 -6.35 -30.43 -11.84
CA ASN A 226 -6.13 -31.66 -11.09
C ASN A 226 -6.98 -32.84 -11.66
N GLU A 227 -8.26 -32.60 -11.93
CA GLU A 227 -9.14 -33.58 -12.55
C GLU A 227 -8.62 -34.05 -13.93
N SER A 228 -8.12 -33.11 -14.75
CA SER A 228 -7.54 -33.43 -16.05
C SER A 228 -6.25 -34.24 -15.93
N MET A 229 -5.40 -33.89 -14.94
CA MET A 229 -4.18 -34.66 -14.67
C MET A 229 -4.47 -36.06 -14.20
N ASP A 230 -5.43 -36.24 -13.29
CA ASP A 230 -5.86 -37.56 -12.80
C ASP A 230 -6.43 -38.45 -13.94
N LYS A 231 -7.22 -37.83 -14.82
CA LYS A 231 -7.77 -38.55 -16.00
C LYS A 231 -6.66 -38.99 -16.95
N ASN A 232 -5.73 -38.09 -17.29
CA ASN A 232 -4.61 -38.41 -18.18
C ASN A 232 -3.72 -39.51 -17.58
N GLN A 233 -3.49 -39.48 -16.26
CA GLN A 233 -2.70 -40.49 -15.57
C GLN A 233 -3.38 -41.86 -15.59
N ARG A 234 -4.72 -41.92 -15.38
CA ARG A 234 -5.51 -43.18 -15.52
C ARG A 234 -5.50 -43.69 -16.93
N ASP A 235 -5.68 -42.82 -17.92
CA ASP A 235 -5.65 -43.23 -19.33
C ASP A 235 -4.29 -43.78 -19.72
N TYR A 236 -3.20 -43.20 -19.22
CA TYR A 236 -1.83 -43.71 -19.41
C TYR A 236 -1.68 -45.12 -18.83
N TYR A 237 -2.10 -45.34 -17.57
CA TYR A 237 -2.03 -46.70 -16.95
C TYR A 237 -2.88 -47.72 -17.67
N LEU A 238 -4.07 -47.36 -18.15
CA LEU A 238 -4.92 -48.24 -18.92
C LEU A 238 -4.28 -48.62 -20.25
N HIS A 239 -3.65 -47.70 -20.94
CA HIS A 239 -2.91 -47.96 -22.17
C HIS A 239 -1.70 -48.87 -21.95
N GLU A 240 -0.95 -48.69 -20.88
CA GLU A 240 0.17 -49.57 -20.53
C GLU A 240 -0.27 -51.02 -20.23
N GLN A 241 -1.42 -51.19 -19.56
CA GLN A 241 -1.98 -52.54 -19.28
C GLN A 241 -2.53 -53.24 -20.51
N LEU A 242 -2.90 -52.48 -21.55
CA LEU A 242 -3.39 -53.08 -22.82
C LEU A 242 -2.27 -53.47 -23.77
N HIS A 243 -1.04 -53.13 -23.50
CA HIS A 243 0.14 -53.49 -24.31
C HIS A 243 0.97 -54.64 -23.71
N ILE A 244 0.45 -55.35 -22.70
CA ILE A 244 0.93 -56.64 -22.21
C ILE A 244 0.03 -57.73 -22.74
#